data_c23b50f543315f624c46db9caa051af8
#
_entry.id   c23b50f543315f624c46db9caa051af8
#
_cell.length_a   1.000
_cell.length_b   1.000
_cell.length_c   1.000
_cell.angle_alpha   90.00
_cell.angle_beta   90.00
_cell.angle_gamma   90.00
#
_symmetry.space_group_name_H-M   'P 1'
#
loop_
_entity.id
_entity.type
_entity.pdbx_description
1 polymer ?
#
loop_
_entity_poly.entity_id
_entity_poly.type
_entity_poly.pdbx_seq_one_letter_code
_entity_poly.pdbx_strand_id
1 'polypeptide(L)'
;MEKSFFAPVKAWKFLFEKPVTIKVPKEKRKASERYRGFHINDWDKCIGCGTCSKVCPTDAIQMVEVPVLEKKFGEKPQRPSIDYGRCSFCAMCVDICTTGSLQMTREYVHLSSQPEAFIFVPTEKGIKNVENVEIGWIKDEDSELLELERVEMEMIEAEERVKSFIEYVKGYSKEQAIHEAARCVECGICTDRCPEHMDIPEYIKSIWLDDLEEGLRWLYKTNPLSSVCGRVCTHRCEEVCAISNRGEAVAIRWLKRYIVDNVPSEDYMKILNFNPKPKEERIAIVGSGPAGLSAAYFLATMGYKVDIFESLAKPGGVMRYGIPRYRLPDEALDKDIALIQALGVRIFTNTTIGKDIKLEELKEKYDAIFVSTGFTLGRSTGVPGTDHPKVVQALPLLKDIRDYLRGEAPKPEIPETLVVIGGGNVAMDVARSVARLQKMEYGKVNVKLACLERNFEEMPADMEEIIEGKEEGVEFYPGWGPIRIMIEKDEIKGVEFQKCLEVFDSDGKFNPKFDANNKMILQGDMVVEAIGQAPDYSYLPEEIKSKLQFIRGRILTNEYRQTDIPWLFAGGDIVNGPDIIHGVADGYWAARGIDDYLSSKERS
;
A
#
# COMPACT_ATOMS: atom_id res chain seq x y z
N MET A 1 57.33 29.77 -39.74
CA MET A 1 57.93 28.43 -39.53
C MET A 1 59.19 28.37 -40.38
N GLU A 2 60.34 28.53 -39.75
CA GLU A 2 61.63 28.36 -40.43
C GLU A 2 61.82 26.90 -40.77
N LYS A 3 61.86 26.62 -42.08
CA LYS A 3 62.21 25.30 -42.60
C LYS A 3 63.72 25.08 -42.41
N SER A 4 64.09 24.51 -41.27
CA SER A 4 65.50 24.19 -41.00
C SER A 4 65.90 23.04 -41.89
N PHE A 5 66.97 23.25 -42.73
CA PHE A 5 67.59 22.22 -43.59
C PHE A 5 67.98 20.96 -42.76
N PHE A 6 68.25 21.11 -41.47
CA PHE A 6 68.62 20.01 -40.58
C PHE A 6 67.41 19.35 -39.86
N ALA A 7 66.16 19.65 -40.24
CA ALA A 7 64.98 19.04 -39.65
C ALA A 7 64.98 17.49 -39.75
N PRO A 8 65.40 16.85 -40.85
CA PRO A 8 65.51 15.38 -40.93
C PRO A 8 66.53 14.80 -39.94
N VAL A 9 67.65 15.49 -39.72
CA VAL A 9 68.69 15.03 -38.78
C VAL A 9 68.21 15.13 -37.35
N LYS A 10 67.44 16.16 -37.06
CA LYS A 10 66.82 16.29 -35.72
C LYS A 10 65.83 15.15 -35.39
N ALA A 11 65.21 14.51 -36.40
CA ALA A 11 64.34 13.37 -36.20
C ALA A 11 65.10 12.11 -35.73
N TRP A 12 66.38 11.99 -35.93
CA TRP A 12 67.19 10.85 -35.50
C TRP A 12 67.25 10.71 -33.96
N LYS A 13 67.09 11.80 -33.22
CA LYS A 13 67.03 11.73 -31.78
C LYS A 13 65.84 10.88 -31.27
N PHE A 14 64.72 10.84 -32.04
CA PHE A 14 63.56 10.05 -31.67
C PHE A 14 63.77 8.52 -31.84
N LEU A 15 64.83 8.09 -32.54
CA LEU A 15 65.24 6.68 -32.63
C LEU A 15 65.72 6.14 -31.26
N PHE A 16 66.22 7.04 -30.40
CA PHE A 16 66.74 6.68 -29.08
C PHE A 16 65.77 7.04 -27.92
N GLU A 17 64.66 7.68 -28.25
CA GLU A 17 63.62 7.94 -27.27
C GLU A 17 62.66 6.74 -27.18
N LYS A 18 62.18 6.43 -25.94
CA LYS A 18 61.18 5.38 -25.76
C LYS A 18 59.92 5.76 -26.52
N PRO A 19 59.31 4.82 -27.27
CA PRO A 19 58.03 5.09 -27.95
C PRO A 19 56.97 5.60 -26.94
N VAL A 20 56.22 6.63 -27.33
CA VAL A 20 55.07 7.12 -26.59
C VAL A 20 53.91 6.14 -26.65
N THR A 21 53.89 5.34 -27.73
CA THR A 21 52.88 4.28 -27.95
C THR A 21 53.20 3.05 -27.10
N ILE A 22 52.15 2.34 -26.68
CA ILE A 22 52.21 1.07 -25.99
C ILE A 22 51.64 -0.05 -26.86
N LYS A 23 52.07 -1.28 -26.63
CA LYS A 23 51.63 -2.47 -27.40
C LYS A 23 50.37 -3.08 -26.75
N VAL A 24 49.20 -2.46 -27.00
CA VAL A 24 47.90 -3.01 -26.58
C VAL A 24 47.63 -4.32 -27.34
N PRO A 25 47.14 -5.39 -26.71
CA PRO A 25 46.75 -5.55 -25.28
C PRO A 25 47.87 -6.02 -24.36
N LYS A 26 49.10 -6.25 -24.89
CA LYS A 26 50.21 -6.78 -24.06
C LYS A 26 50.64 -5.83 -22.94
N GLU A 27 50.59 -4.54 -23.24
CA GLU A 27 50.89 -3.47 -22.30
C GLU A 27 49.65 -2.60 -22.13
N LYS A 28 49.34 -2.25 -20.88
CA LYS A 28 48.21 -1.34 -20.54
C LYS A 28 48.75 -0.16 -19.73
N ARG A 29 48.26 1.03 -20.01
CA ARG A 29 48.41 2.17 -19.10
C ARG A 29 47.35 2.05 -18.02
N LYS A 30 47.69 2.37 -16.79
CA LYS A 30 46.72 2.47 -15.71
C LYS A 30 45.76 3.64 -16.03
N ALA A 31 44.45 3.36 -16.08
CA ALA A 31 43.44 4.37 -16.28
C ALA A 31 43.41 5.33 -15.08
N SER A 32 42.92 6.55 -15.28
CA SER A 32 42.73 7.53 -14.20
C SER A 32 41.74 7.02 -13.15
N GLU A 33 41.75 7.62 -11.96
CA GLU A 33 40.87 7.22 -10.88
C GLU A 33 39.39 7.44 -11.20
N ARG A 34 39.04 8.44 -12.00
CA ARG A 34 37.69 8.73 -12.46
C ARG A 34 37.46 8.29 -13.93
N TYR A 35 38.08 7.19 -14.34
CA TYR A 35 37.87 6.66 -15.67
C TYR A 35 36.53 5.98 -15.83
N ARG A 36 35.83 6.21 -16.94
CA ARG A 36 34.55 5.61 -17.28
C ARG A 36 34.79 4.41 -18.22
N GLY A 37 35.17 3.27 -17.63
CA GLY A 37 35.37 2.03 -18.35
C GLY A 37 34.14 1.12 -18.37
N PHE A 38 34.36 -0.17 -18.59
CA PHE A 38 33.28 -1.15 -18.62
C PHE A 38 32.55 -1.23 -17.30
N HIS A 39 31.27 -1.60 -17.33
CA HIS A 39 30.43 -1.66 -16.16
C HIS A 39 30.63 -2.95 -15.36
N ILE A 40 30.40 -2.86 -14.06
CA ILE A 40 30.04 -3.97 -13.17
C ILE A 40 28.63 -3.75 -12.66
N ASN A 41 27.97 -4.83 -12.27
CA ASN A 41 26.66 -4.80 -11.66
C ASN A 41 26.63 -5.78 -10.48
N ASP A 42 26.38 -5.25 -9.29
CA ASP A 42 26.15 -6.04 -8.09
C ASP A 42 24.72 -6.60 -8.16
N TRP A 43 24.61 -7.89 -8.45
CA TRP A 43 23.31 -8.54 -8.65
C TRP A 43 22.49 -8.67 -7.36
N ASP A 44 23.15 -8.66 -6.20
CA ASP A 44 22.45 -8.71 -4.91
C ASP A 44 21.77 -7.37 -4.58
N LYS A 45 22.30 -6.27 -5.11
CA LYS A 45 21.70 -4.94 -4.97
C LYS A 45 20.75 -4.58 -6.11
N CYS A 46 20.95 -5.14 -7.29
CA CYS A 46 20.16 -4.80 -8.47
C CYS A 46 18.74 -5.33 -8.36
N ILE A 47 17.76 -4.45 -8.28
CA ILE A 47 16.32 -4.78 -8.21
C ILE A 47 15.65 -4.97 -9.57
N GLY A 48 16.39 -4.91 -10.68
CA GLY A 48 15.84 -5.08 -12.01
C GLY A 48 14.86 -4.00 -12.47
N CYS A 49 14.95 -2.78 -11.94
CA CYS A 49 13.97 -1.71 -12.19
C CYS A 49 13.93 -1.20 -13.64
N GLY A 50 14.98 -1.44 -14.45
CA GLY A 50 15.05 -1.03 -15.85
C GLY A 50 15.36 0.44 -16.09
N THR A 51 15.55 1.25 -15.04
CA THR A 51 15.81 2.70 -15.14
C THR A 51 17.08 3.01 -15.95
N CYS A 52 18.12 2.18 -15.81
CA CYS A 52 19.37 2.31 -16.60
C CYS A 52 19.16 2.14 -18.11
N SER A 53 18.21 1.29 -18.52
CA SER A 53 17.82 1.12 -19.92
C SER A 53 17.07 2.35 -20.44
N LYS A 54 16.10 2.85 -19.67
CA LYS A 54 15.27 4.00 -20.07
C LYS A 54 16.07 5.29 -20.23
N VAL A 55 17.09 5.52 -19.39
CA VAL A 55 17.91 6.75 -19.45
C VAL A 55 18.99 6.69 -20.52
N CYS A 56 19.26 5.52 -21.12
CA CYS A 56 20.38 5.35 -22.04
C CYS A 56 20.18 6.13 -23.35
N PRO A 57 20.96 7.20 -23.63
CA PRO A 57 20.73 8.05 -24.79
C PRO A 57 21.09 7.37 -26.13
N THR A 58 21.80 6.26 -26.08
CA THR A 58 22.24 5.50 -27.28
C THR A 58 21.52 4.16 -27.41
N ASP A 59 20.52 3.89 -26.56
CA ASP A 59 19.78 2.61 -26.50
C ASP A 59 20.74 1.39 -26.46
N ALA A 60 21.80 1.53 -25.66
CA ALA A 60 22.82 0.50 -25.49
C ALA A 60 22.48 -0.53 -24.43
N ILE A 61 21.40 -0.34 -23.64
CA ILE A 61 21.04 -1.18 -22.51
C ILE A 61 19.67 -1.81 -22.74
N GLN A 62 19.61 -3.13 -22.69
CA GLN A 62 18.36 -3.89 -22.71
C GLN A 62 18.25 -4.71 -21.42
N MET A 63 17.04 -4.81 -20.87
CA MET A 63 16.79 -5.66 -19.71
C MET A 63 16.54 -7.10 -20.19
N VAL A 64 17.30 -8.04 -19.65
CA VAL A 64 17.18 -9.46 -19.98
C VAL A 64 16.85 -10.28 -18.74
N GLU A 65 15.96 -11.25 -18.87
CA GLU A 65 15.66 -12.18 -17.78
C GLU A 65 16.88 -13.06 -17.46
N VAL A 66 17.12 -13.25 -16.17
CA VAL A 66 18.20 -14.10 -15.68
C VAL A 66 17.59 -15.28 -14.90
N PRO A 67 17.51 -16.48 -15.49
CA PRO A 67 16.74 -17.62 -14.97
C PRO A 67 17.16 -18.15 -13.59
N VAL A 68 18.37 -17.78 -13.13
CA VAL A 68 18.96 -18.29 -11.86
C VAL A 68 18.61 -17.43 -10.65
N LEU A 69 17.93 -16.30 -10.84
CA LEU A 69 17.58 -15.44 -9.70
C LEU A 69 16.23 -15.84 -9.12
N GLU A 70 16.23 -16.23 -7.86
CA GLU A 70 15.00 -16.27 -7.10
C GLU A 70 14.44 -14.85 -6.99
N LYS A 71 13.17 -14.68 -7.36
CA LYS A 71 12.48 -13.39 -7.28
C LYS A 71 12.33 -12.99 -5.81
N LYS A 72 13.13 -12.03 -5.36
CA LYS A 72 12.95 -11.40 -4.06
C LYS A 72 11.77 -10.41 -4.13
N PHE A 73 11.19 -10.16 -2.98
CA PHE A 73 10.12 -9.17 -2.84
C PHE A 73 10.61 -7.76 -3.26
N GLY A 74 9.85 -7.08 -4.12
CA GLY A 74 10.24 -5.76 -4.65
C GLY A 74 11.30 -5.79 -5.75
N GLU A 75 11.55 -6.94 -6.38
CA GLU A 75 12.52 -7.10 -7.46
C GLU A 75 11.88 -7.70 -8.72
N LYS A 76 12.46 -7.36 -9.88
CA LYS A 76 12.18 -8.02 -11.16
C LYS A 76 13.34 -8.96 -11.52
N PRO A 77 13.07 -10.17 -12.06
CA PRO A 77 14.10 -11.15 -12.39
C PRO A 77 14.81 -10.79 -13.71
N GLN A 78 15.27 -9.56 -13.84
CA GLN A 78 15.95 -9.06 -15.03
C GLN A 78 17.18 -8.24 -14.68
N ARG A 79 18.17 -8.26 -15.56
CA ARG A 79 19.42 -7.52 -15.39
C ARG A 79 19.79 -6.78 -16.69
N PRO A 80 20.52 -5.66 -16.62
CA PRO A 80 20.94 -4.92 -17.80
C PRO A 80 21.94 -5.71 -18.64
N SER A 81 21.65 -5.88 -19.92
CA SER A 81 22.59 -6.32 -20.95
C SER A 81 23.07 -5.07 -21.69
N ILE A 82 24.37 -4.86 -21.77
CA ILE A 82 24.97 -3.65 -22.32
C ILE A 82 25.71 -3.98 -23.64
N ASP A 83 25.28 -3.31 -24.70
CA ASP A 83 26.00 -3.30 -26.00
C ASP A 83 27.06 -2.20 -25.98
N TYR A 84 28.32 -2.60 -25.77
CA TYR A 84 29.45 -1.66 -25.78
C TYR A 84 29.83 -1.13 -27.16
N GLY A 85 29.25 -1.67 -28.23
CA GLY A 85 29.34 -1.10 -29.57
C GLY A 85 28.50 0.18 -29.71
N ARG A 86 27.44 0.32 -28.87
CA ARG A 86 26.59 1.51 -28.83
C ARG A 86 26.88 2.42 -27.63
N CYS A 87 27.42 1.87 -26.55
CA CYS A 87 27.66 2.60 -25.31
C CYS A 87 28.62 3.78 -25.48
N SER A 88 28.18 4.98 -25.13
CA SER A 88 29.02 6.21 -25.15
C SER A 88 29.80 6.42 -23.86
N PHE A 89 29.71 5.55 -22.87
CA PHE A 89 30.34 5.66 -21.55
C PHE A 89 30.00 6.97 -20.80
N CYS A 90 28.79 7.50 -21.00
CA CYS A 90 28.35 8.78 -20.42
C CYS A 90 28.09 8.71 -18.90
N ALA A 91 27.94 7.51 -18.33
CA ALA A 91 27.64 7.24 -16.91
C ALA A 91 26.22 7.59 -16.43
N MET A 92 25.29 8.04 -17.28
CA MET A 92 23.91 8.36 -16.88
C MET A 92 23.20 7.15 -16.26
N CYS A 93 23.46 5.93 -16.75
CA CYS A 93 22.91 4.69 -16.20
C CYS A 93 23.40 4.38 -14.77
N VAL A 94 24.62 4.82 -14.44
CA VAL A 94 25.19 4.70 -13.10
C VAL A 94 24.61 5.78 -12.18
N ASP A 95 24.46 6.99 -12.69
CA ASP A 95 23.87 8.11 -11.97
C ASP A 95 22.44 7.82 -11.55
N ILE A 96 21.59 7.36 -12.47
CA ILE A 96 20.17 7.08 -12.20
C ILE A 96 19.95 5.77 -11.43
N CYS A 97 20.99 4.96 -11.22
CA CYS A 97 20.84 3.69 -10.51
C CYS A 97 20.41 3.89 -9.07
N THR A 98 19.14 3.58 -8.77
CA THR A 98 18.54 3.82 -7.45
C THR A 98 19.20 3.03 -6.33
N THR A 99 19.76 1.85 -6.62
CA THR A 99 20.44 0.99 -5.63
C THR A 99 21.96 1.12 -5.64
N GLY A 100 22.53 1.88 -6.59
CA GLY A 100 23.99 1.93 -6.79
C GLY A 100 24.64 0.62 -7.19
N SER A 101 23.85 -0.36 -7.66
CA SER A 101 24.35 -1.67 -8.10
C SER A 101 25.21 -1.59 -9.36
N LEU A 102 24.88 -0.68 -10.27
CA LEU A 102 25.60 -0.49 -11.53
C LEU A 102 26.71 0.55 -11.33
N GLN A 103 27.96 0.15 -11.63
CA GLN A 103 29.13 1.01 -11.47
C GLN A 103 30.06 0.91 -12.68
N MET A 104 30.90 1.92 -12.89
CA MET A 104 31.93 1.89 -13.94
C MET A 104 33.29 1.53 -13.37
N THR A 105 34.08 0.81 -14.15
CA THR A 105 35.42 0.35 -13.76
C THR A 105 36.53 1.15 -14.44
N ARG A 106 37.74 0.86 -14.07
CA ARG A 106 38.95 1.35 -14.81
C ARG A 106 39.34 0.46 -15.96
N GLU A 107 38.59 -0.62 -16.23
CA GLU A 107 38.83 -1.52 -17.34
C GLU A 107 38.32 -0.92 -18.66
N TYR A 108 39.17 -0.87 -19.67
CA TYR A 108 38.86 -0.24 -20.95
C TYR A 108 39.34 -1.04 -22.16
N VAL A 109 40.02 -2.18 -21.98
CA VAL A 109 40.55 -2.99 -23.08
C VAL A 109 39.72 -4.24 -23.24
N HIS A 110 38.97 -4.30 -24.32
CA HIS A 110 38.32 -5.52 -24.82
C HIS A 110 38.50 -5.54 -26.36
N LEU A 111 38.94 -6.67 -26.90
CA LEU A 111 39.23 -6.83 -28.33
C LEU A 111 38.57 -8.12 -28.80
N SER A 112 37.77 -8.02 -29.84
CA SER A 112 37.17 -9.16 -30.53
C SER A 112 36.96 -8.82 -32.00
N SER A 113 36.96 -9.83 -32.84
CA SER A 113 36.54 -9.73 -34.26
C SER A 113 35.05 -9.94 -34.48
N GLN A 114 34.32 -10.33 -33.38
CA GLN A 114 32.90 -10.63 -33.44
C GLN A 114 32.13 -9.51 -32.72
N PRO A 115 31.14 -8.87 -33.34
CA PRO A 115 30.33 -7.82 -32.72
C PRO A 115 29.62 -8.27 -31.47
N GLU A 116 29.13 -9.51 -31.42
CA GLU A 116 28.39 -10.10 -30.29
C GLU A 116 29.25 -10.20 -29.02
N ALA A 117 30.59 -10.26 -29.20
CA ALA A 117 31.52 -10.25 -28.06
C ALA A 117 31.57 -8.91 -27.30
N PHE A 118 30.84 -7.88 -27.76
CA PHE A 118 30.71 -6.57 -27.11
C PHE A 118 29.38 -6.42 -26.38
N ILE A 119 28.51 -7.44 -26.34
CA ILE A 119 27.25 -7.45 -25.62
C ILE A 119 27.44 -8.28 -24.34
N PHE A 120 27.26 -7.65 -23.19
CA PHE A 120 27.47 -8.29 -21.89
C PHE A 120 26.33 -8.02 -20.92
N VAL A 121 26.04 -9.02 -20.08
CA VAL A 121 25.30 -8.84 -18.80
C VAL A 121 26.35 -8.69 -17.70
N PRO A 122 26.67 -7.47 -17.25
CA PRO A 122 27.74 -7.29 -16.27
C PRO A 122 27.37 -7.93 -14.93
N THR A 123 28.36 -8.54 -14.31
CA THR A 123 28.33 -9.03 -12.94
C THR A 123 29.28 -8.19 -12.08
N GLU A 124 29.36 -8.48 -10.78
CA GLU A 124 30.34 -7.86 -9.89
C GLU A 124 31.82 -8.10 -10.32
N LYS A 125 32.07 -9.16 -11.08
CA LYS A 125 33.40 -9.52 -11.60
C LYS A 125 33.73 -8.85 -12.95
N GLY A 126 32.80 -8.07 -13.49
CA GLY A 126 32.96 -7.34 -14.75
C GLY A 126 33.12 -8.25 -15.97
N ILE A 127 33.52 -7.65 -17.12
CA ILE A 127 33.66 -8.34 -18.41
C ILE A 127 34.73 -9.44 -18.38
N LYS A 128 35.78 -9.27 -17.58
CA LYS A 128 36.91 -10.21 -17.52
C LYS A 128 36.83 -11.25 -16.46
N ASN A 129 35.75 -11.27 -15.70
CA ASN A 129 35.52 -12.21 -14.59
C ASN A 129 36.69 -12.24 -13.57
N VAL A 130 37.19 -11.07 -13.18
CA VAL A 130 38.27 -10.91 -12.20
C VAL A 130 37.72 -10.63 -10.80
N GLU A 131 38.39 -11.13 -9.75
CA GLU A 131 37.88 -10.99 -8.39
C GLU A 131 38.02 -9.59 -7.78
N ASN A 132 38.97 -8.79 -8.25
CA ASN A 132 39.20 -7.42 -7.75
C ASN A 132 39.19 -6.43 -8.91
N VAL A 133 37.99 -5.97 -9.29
CA VAL A 133 37.83 -4.96 -10.34
C VAL A 133 38.06 -3.57 -9.72
N GLU A 134 39.03 -2.80 -10.24
CA GLU A 134 39.21 -1.42 -9.81
C GLU A 134 38.03 -0.55 -10.25
N ILE A 135 37.31 0.03 -9.31
CA ILE A 135 36.26 1.01 -9.58
C ILE A 135 36.88 2.27 -10.19
N GLY A 136 36.22 2.78 -11.21
CA GLY A 136 36.64 3.98 -11.94
C GLY A 136 35.83 5.21 -11.49
N TRP A 137 35.02 5.72 -12.40
CA TRP A 137 34.18 6.87 -12.09
C TRP A 137 33.19 6.56 -10.99
N ILE A 138 33.26 7.31 -9.93
CA ILE A 138 32.31 7.30 -8.82
C ILE A 138 31.56 8.62 -8.89
N LYS A 139 30.25 8.57 -8.73
CA LYS A 139 29.43 9.72 -8.60
C LYS A 139 29.64 10.38 -7.23
N ASP A 140 29.59 11.69 -7.21
CA ASP A 140 29.44 12.46 -5.96
C ASP A 140 28.09 12.09 -5.29
N GLU A 141 27.90 12.34 -4.01
CA GLU A 141 26.85 11.76 -3.19
C GLU A 141 25.43 11.91 -3.74
N ASP A 142 25.15 13.00 -4.47
CA ASP A 142 23.81 13.28 -5.00
C ASP A 142 23.66 12.89 -6.49
N SER A 143 22.43 12.51 -6.86
CA SER A 143 22.10 12.26 -8.28
C SER A 143 21.71 13.57 -8.95
N GLU A 144 22.27 13.83 -10.15
CA GLU A 144 21.81 14.93 -11.01
C GLU A 144 20.51 14.54 -11.78
N LEU A 145 20.17 13.25 -11.81
CA LEU A 145 19.03 12.72 -12.55
C LEU A 145 17.87 12.25 -11.67
N LEU A 146 18.04 12.26 -10.34
CA LEU A 146 17.02 11.83 -9.38
C LEU A 146 16.79 12.92 -8.35
N GLU A 147 15.55 13.29 -8.17
CA GLU A 147 15.11 14.05 -7.00
C GLU A 147 14.80 13.08 -5.86
N LEU A 148 15.59 13.15 -4.80
CA LEU A 148 15.58 12.18 -3.71
C LEU A 148 14.63 12.56 -2.58
N GLU A 149 14.35 13.84 -2.43
CA GLU A 149 13.46 14.36 -1.39
C GLU A 149 12.00 14.35 -1.85
N ARG A 150 11.11 13.90 -0.97
CA ARG A 150 9.67 13.89 -1.19
C ARG A 150 9.11 15.28 -1.00
N VAL A 151 8.14 15.66 -1.82
CA VAL A 151 7.39 16.90 -1.60
C VAL A 151 6.58 16.76 -0.32
N GLU A 152 6.82 17.65 0.65
CA GLU A 152 6.15 17.61 1.93
C GLU A 152 4.63 17.81 1.78
N MET A 153 3.86 17.01 2.51
CA MET A 153 2.41 17.13 2.56
C MET A 153 2.00 18.08 3.66
N GLU A 154 1.36 19.17 3.28
CA GLU A 154 0.85 20.13 4.25
C GLU A 154 -0.30 19.55 5.08
N MET A 155 -0.20 19.71 6.38
CA MET A 155 -1.20 19.30 7.36
C MET A 155 -1.61 20.45 8.26
N ILE A 156 -2.79 20.34 8.86
CA ILE A 156 -3.21 21.25 9.94
C ILE A 156 -2.39 20.91 11.18
N GLU A 157 -1.86 21.94 11.83
CA GLU A 157 -1.06 21.80 13.06
C GLU A 157 -1.79 20.99 14.14
N ALA A 158 -1.04 20.19 14.91
CA ALA A 158 -1.58 19.26 15.90
C ALA A 158 -2.50 19.92 16.92
N GLU A 159 -2.11 21.11 17.40
CA GLU A 159 -2.91 21.89 18.38
C GLU A 159 -4.28 22.33 17.84
N GLU A 160 -4.40 22.51 16.53
CA GLU A 160 -5.65 22.91 15.88
C GLU A 160 -6.45 21.67 15.40
N ARG A 161 -5.78 20.68 14.81
CA ARG A 161 -6.48 19.50 14.29
C ARG A 161 -7.14 18.66 15.40
N VAL A 162 -6.56 18.65 16.62
CA VAL A 162 -7.15 17.93 17.77
C VAL A 162 -8.44 18.57 18.29
N LYS A 163 -8.79 19.78 17.85
CA LYS A 163 -10.04 20.49 18.21
C LYS A 163 -11.19 20.24 17.23
N SER A 164 -11.00 19.43 16.20
CA SER A 164 -11.99 19.24 15.14
C SER A 164 -11.94 17.85 14.52
N PHE A 165 -12.95 17.53 13.70
CA PHE A 165 -13.02 16.31 12.90
C PHE A 165 -12.92 16.60 11.38
N ILE A 166 -12.44 17.78 11.02
CA ILE A 166 -12.18 18.11 9.60
C ILE A 166 -10.97 17.30 9.09
N GLU A 167 -10.93 17.06 7.79
CA GLU A 167 -9.77 16.44 7.15
C GLU A 167 -8.54 17.34 7.36
N TYR A 168 -7.49 16.80 8.00
CA TYR A 168 -6.34 17.60 8.40
C TYR A 168 -5.22 17.63 7.35
N VAL A 169 -5.21 16.68 6.41
CA VAL A 169 -4.27 16.64 5.29
C VAL A 169 -4.83 17.52 4.16
N LYS A 170 -4.07 18.54 3.74
CA LYS A 170 -4.57 19.54 2.78
C LYS A 170 -4.59 19.03 1.33
N GLY A 171 -3.72 18.10 0.95
CA GLY A 171 -3.50 17.67 -0.43
C GLY A 171 -2.46 18.53 -1.15
N TYR A 172 -1.97 18.05 -2.29
CA TYR A 172 -0.98 18.78 -3.10
C TYR A 172 -1.62 19.88 -3.95
N SER A 173 -0.91 20.99 -4.10
CA SER A 173 -1.16 21.94 -5.19
C SER A 173 -0.77 21.32 -6.54
N LYS A 174 -1.15 21.97 -7.65
CA LYS A 174 -0.77 21.53 -9.00
C LYS A 174 0.76 21.43 -9.15
N GLU A 175 1.48 22.44 -8.70
CA GLU A 175 2.93 22.52 -8.78
C GLU A 175 3.58 21.43 -7.94
N GLN A 176 3.10 21.21 -6.71
CA GLN A 176 3.58 20.15 -5.82
C GLN A 176 3.34 18.77 -6.43
N ALA A 177 2.15 18.52 -6.99
CA ALA A 177 1.80 17.25 -7.58
C ALA A 177 2.63 16.94 -8.84
N ILE A 178 2.86 17.91 -9.72
CA ILE A 178 3.71 17.76 -10.91
C ILE A 178 5.15 17.47 -10.48
N HIS A 179 5.68 18.21 -9.50
CA HIS A 179 7.04 18.00 -8.99
C HIS A 179 7.20 16.60 -8.39
N GLU A 180 6.30 16.19 -7.51
CA GLU A 180 6.33 14.85 -6.92
C GLU A 180 6.16 13.73 -7.96
N ALA A 181 5.27 13.93 -8.95
CA ALA A 181 5.06 12.96 -10.03
C ALA A 181 6.31 12.79 -10.91
N ALA A 182 7.06 13.89 -11.16
CA ALA A 182 8.29 13.86 -11.95
C ALA A 182 9.42 13.03 -11.32
N ARG A 183 9.36 12.74 -10.02
CA ARG A 183 10.31 11.86 -9.33
C ARG A 183 10.17 10.39 -9.73
N CYS A 184 9.04 10.01 -10.34
CA CYS A 184 8.77 8.63 -10.69
C CYS A 184 9.65 8.16 -11.85
N VAL A 185 10.46 7.13 -11.63
CA VAL A 185 11.32 6.51 -12.67
C VAL A 185 10.58 5.44 -13.49
N GLU A 186 9.27 5.31 -13.36
CA GLU A 186 8.40 4.39 -14.11
C GLU A 186 8.87 2.91 -14.10
N CYS A 187 9.49 2.45 -13.01
CA CYS A 187 10.01 1.08 -12.93
C CYS A 187 8.91 0.00 -12.81
N GLY A 188 7.70 0.35 -12.37
CA GLY A 188 6.54 -0.53 -12.25
C GLY A 188 6.61 -1.58 -11.10
N ILE A 189 7.60 -1.50 -10.21
CA ILE A 189 7.71 -2.42 -9.05
C ILE A 189 6.52 -2.24 -8.09
N CYS A 190 6.07 -1.00 -7.92
CA CYS A 190 4.91 -0.65 -7.10
C CYS A 190 3.59 -1.29 -7.59
N THR A 191 3.44 -1.50 -8.91
CA THR A 191 2.29 -2.21 -9.50
C THR A 191 2.24 -3.66 -9.04
N ASP A 192 3.37 -4.37 -9.04
CA ASP A 192 3.45 -5.77 -8.57
C ASP A 192 3.18 -5.89 -7.07
N ARG A 193 3.47 -4.83 -6.31
CA ARG A 193 3.24 -4.80 -4.85
C ARG A 193 1.80 -4.48 -4.48
N CYS A 194 1.08 -3.78 -5.34
CA CYS A 194 -0.32 -3.44 -5.10
C CYS A 194 -1.19 -4.70 -5.20
N PRO A 195 -2.03 -5.04 -4.20
CA PRO A 195 -2.92 -6.19 -4.28
C PRO A 195 -3.86 -6.15 -5.49
N GLU A 196 -4.20 -4.96 -5.96
CA GLU A 196 -5.06 -4.72 -7.13
C GLU A 196 -4.27 -4.52 -8.43
N HIS A 197 -2.94 -4.61 -8.38
CA HIS A 197 -2.06 -4.41 -9.54
C HIS A 197 -2.37 -3.14 -10.34
N MET A 198 -2.64 -2.03 -9.62
CA MET A 198 -2.92 -0.74 -10.26
C MET A 198 -1.76 -0.31 -11.17
N ASP A 199 -2.08 0.28 -12.32
CA ASP A 199 -1.11 0.85 -13.25
C ASP A 199 -0.51 2.16 -12.69
N ILE A 200 0.25 2.05 -11.58
CA ILE A 200 0.74 3.18 -10.79
C ILE A 200 1.60 4.15 -11.61
N PRO A 201 2.60 3.70 -12.40
CA PRO A 201 3.39 4.63 -13.21
C PRO A 201 2.55 5.43 -14.19
N GLU A 202 1.49 4.85 -14.75
CA GLU A 202 0.67 5.50 -15.78
C GLU A 202 -0.16 6.65 -15.21
N TYR A 203 -0.84 6.45 -14.07
CA TYR A 203 -1.58 7.56 -13.47
C TYR A 203 -0.66 8.65 -12.87
N ILE A 204 0.55 8.29 -12.40
CA ILE A 204 1.54 9.29 -11.97
C ILE A 204 2.01 10.10 -13.18
N LYS A 205 2.30 9.43 -14.30
CA LYS A 205 2.71 10.06 -15.55
C LYS A 205 1.67 11.05 -16.07
N SER A 206 0.39 10.73 -15.95
CA SER A 206 -0.69 11.63 -16.38
C SER A 206 -0.68 12.97 -15.63
N ILE A 207 -0.21 13.01 -14.37
CA ILE A 207 -0.13 14.24 -13.57
C ILE A 207 0.91 15.19 -14.16
N TRP A 208 2.13 14.72 -14.43
CA TRP A 208 3.15 15.60 -14.98
C TRP A 208 2.94 15.93 -16.47
N LEU A 209 2.11 15.15 -17.17
CA LEU A 209 1.60 15.50 -18.52
C LEU A 209 0.40 16.46 -18.47
N ASP A 210 -0.11 16.79 -17.29
CA ASP A 210 -1.29 17.63 -17.05
C ASP A 210 -2.58 17.04 -17.67
N ASP A 211 -2.69 15.70 -17.73
CA ASP A 211 -3.86 14.96 -18.24
C ASP A 211 -4.52 14.15 -17.13
N LEU A 212 -5.28 14.84 -16.26
CA LEU A 212 -5.94 14.21 -15.12
C LEU A 212 -7.12 13.30 -15.53
N GLU A 213 -7.72 13.53 -16.71
CA GLU A 213 -8.76 12.63 -17.22
C GLU A 213 -8.19 11.25 -17.55
N GLU A 214 -7.01 11.19 -18.18
CA GLU A 214 -6.32 9.94 -18.43
C GLU A 214 -5.89 9.28 -17.11
N GLY A 215 -5.39 10.07 -16.15
CA GLY A 215 -5.12 9.60 -14.80
C GLY A 215 -6.33 8.96 -14.13
N LEU A 216 -7.50 9.56 -14.27
CA LEU A 216 -8.75 9.02 -13.77
C LEU A 216 -9.10 7.66 -14.42
N ARG A 217 -8.92 7.53 -15.75
CA ARG A 217 -9.14 6.25 -16.46
C ARG A 217 -8.23 5.15 -15.91
N TRP A 218 -6.96 5.44 -15.69
CA TRP A 218 -6.03 4.48 -15.10
C TRP A 218 -6.41 4.09 -13.68
N LEU A 219 -6.87 5.04 -12.85
CA LEU A 219 -7.30 4.75 -11.49
C LEU A 219 -8.52 3.84 -11.44
N TYR A 220 -9.60 4.20 -12.16
CA TYR A 220 -10.86 3.45 -12.11
C TYR A 220 -10.89 2.21 -13.00
N LYS A 221 -9.85 1.94 -13.76
CA LYS A 221 -9.65 0.68 -14.47
C LYS A 221 -9.58 -0.51 -13.53
N THR A 222 -8.99 -0.34 -12.35
CA THR A 222 -8.78 -1.41 -11.37
C THR A 222 -9.31 -1.06 -9.98
N ASN A 223 -9.42 0.20 -9.59
CA ASN A 223 -9.80 0.58 -8.23
C ASN A 223 -11.00 1.56 -8.22
N PRO A 224 -12.23 1.06 -8.01
CA PRO A 224 -13.44 1.90 -7.96
C PRO A 224 -13.54 2.75 -6.68
N LEU A 225 -12.67 2.53 -5.69
CA LEU A 225 -12.61 3.27 -4.43
C LEU A 225 -11.35 4.16 -4.39
N SER A 226 -11.03 4.81 -5.51
CA SER A 226 -9.81 5.61 -5.63
C SER A 226 -9.82 6.87 -4.77
N SER A 227 -10.98 7.49 -4.52
CA SER A 227 -11.10 8.62 -3.59
C SER A 227 -10.83 8.21 -2.14
N VAL A 228 -11.32 7.03 -1.74
CA VAL A 228 -11.05 6.43 -0.43
C VAL A 228 -9.57 6.03 -0.32
N CYS A 229 -9.05 5.26 -1.29
CA CYS A 229 -7.67 4.77 -1.26
C CYS A 229 -6.62 5.89 -1.39
N GLY A 230 -6.98 7.03 -1.99
CA GLY A 230 -6.13 8.23 -2.00
C GLY A 230 -5.92 8.83 -0.62
N ARG A 231 -6.73 8.46 0.39
CA ARG A 231 -6.69 8.98 1.76
C ARG A 231 -6.20 7.97 2.79
N VAL A 232 -6.73 6.75 2.75
CA VAL A 232 -6.58 5.77 3.84
C VAL A 232 -6.03 4.41 3.40
N CYS A 233 -5.43 4.31 2.21
CA CYS A 233 -4.70 3.12 1.81
C CYS A 233 -3.42 2.96 2.64
N THR A 234 -3.08 1.74 3.01
CA THR A 234 -1.82 1.38 3.68
C THR A 234 -0.58 1.56 2.81
N HIS A 235 -0.72 2.02 1.59
CA HIS A 235 0.30 2.43 0.59
C HIS A 235 1.59 1.58 0.55
N ARG A 236 1.47 0.26 0.70
CA ARG A 236 2.60 -0.67 0.64
C ARG A 236 3.40 -0.63 -0.67
N CYS A 237 2.82 -0.04 -1.71
CA CYS A 237 3.52 0.27 -2.96
C CYS A 237 4.67 1.27 -2.77
N GLU A 238 4.58 2.16 -1.78
CA GLU A 238 5.65 3.10 -1.43
C GLU A 238 6.84 2.42 -0.74
N GLU A 239 6.62 1.33 0.03
CA GLU A 239 7.67 0.53 0.69
C GLU A 239 8.68 -0.07 -0.31
N VAL A 240 8.23 -0.36 -1.53
CA VAL A 240 9.06 -0.96 -2.59
C VAL A 240 9.42 0.02 -3.69
N CYS A 241 9.18 1.30 -3.50
CA CYS A 241 9.54 2.32 -4.47
C CYS A 241 11.04 2.31 -4.73
N ALA A 242 11.46 2.23 -6.01
CA ALA A 242 12.87 2.16 -6.35
C ALA A 242 13.68 3.36 -5.81
N ILE A 243 13.07 4.54 -5.73
CA ILE A 243 13.70 5.76 -5.19
C ILE A 243 14.04 5.62 -3.71
N SER A 244 13.24 4.88 -2.92
CA SER A 244 13.48 4.71 -1.48
C SER A 244 14.81 4.05 -1.11
N ASN A 245 15.52 3.46 -2.08
CA ASN A 245 16.85 2.90 -1.87
C ASN A 245 17.94 3.99 -1.68
N ARG A 246 17.67 5.24 -2.08
CA ARG A 246 18.62 6.37 -1.98
C ARG A 246 18.03 7.61 -1.33
N GLY A 247 16.71 7.77 -1.38
CA GLY A 247 15.99 8.90 -0.85
C GLY A 247 14.61 8.48 -0.32
N GLU A 248 13.63 9.36 -0.41
CA GLU A 248 12.27 9.09 0.02
C GLU A 248 11.43 8.52 -1.12
N ALA A 249 10.54 7.58 -0.80
CA ALA A 249 9.59 7.01 -1.75
C ALA A 249 8.71 8.10 -2.40
N VAL A 250 8.35 7.90 -3.67
CA VAL A 250 7.34 8.75 -4.33
C VAL A 250 6.02 8.66 -3.57
N ALA A 251 5.35 9.80 -3.36
CA ALA A 251 4.09 9.93 -2.61
C ALA A 251 2.88 9.39 -3.41
N ILE A 252 2.89 8.10 -3.71
CA ILE A 252 1.93 7.43 -4.60
C ILE A 252 0.49 7.63 -4.14
N ARG A 253 0.23 7.50 -2.83
CA ARG A 253 -1.09 7.70 -2.23
C ARG A 253 -1.60 9.12 -2.45
N TRP A 254 -0.76 10.12 -2.20
CA TRP A 254 -1.13 11.54 -2.34
C TRP A 254 -1.30 11.98 -3.79
N LEU A 255 -0.53 11.42 -4.72
CA LEU A 255 -0.69 11.64 -6.15
C LEU A 255 -2.02 11.07 -6.67
N LYS A 256 -2.42 9.88 -6.20
CA LYS A 256 -3.76 9.34 -6.46
C LYS A 256 -4.86 10.28 -5.97
N ARG A 257 -4.74 10.77 -4.73
CA ARG A 257 -5.67 11.74 -4.14
C ARG A 257 -5.76 13.01 -4.99
N TYR A 258 -4.62 13.52 -5.44
CA TYR A 258 -4.57 14.71 -6.29
C TYR A 258 -5.45 14.56 -7.54
N ILE A 259 -5.39 13.44 -8.24
CA ILE A 259 -6.24 13.21 -9.43
C ILE A 259 -7.72 13.26 -9.06
N VAL A 260 -8.14 12.46 -8.08
CA VAL A 260 -9.56 12.37 -7.73
C VAL A 260 -10.13 13.64 -7.11
N ASP A 261 -9.33 14.45 -6.45
CA ASP A 261 -9.77 15.72 -5.87
C ASP A 261 -9.88 16.84 -6.91
N ASN A 262 -9.14 16.75 -8.04
CA ASN A 262 -9.11 17.78 -9.08
C ASN A 262 -9.92 17.44 -10.34
N VAL A 263 -10.50 16.24 -10.44
CA VAL A 263 -11.47 15.90 -11.49
C VAL A 263 -12.89 15.98 -10.91
N PRO A 264 -13.80 16.79 -11.48
CA PRO A 264 -15.18 16.89 -11.03
C PRO A 264 -15.92 15.56 -11.12
N SER A 265 -16.66 15.17 -10.08
CA SER A 265 -17.36 13.88 -10.03
C SER A 265 -18.48 13.75 -11.07
N GLU A 266 -19.10 14.85 -11.46
CA GLU A 266 -20.10 14.94 -12.53
C GLU A 266 -19.57 14.53 -13.90
N ASP A 267 -18.26 14.64 -14.12
CA ASP A 267 -17.62 14.25 -15.39
C ASP A 267 -17.19 12.78 -15.43
N TYR A 268 -17.20 12.07 -14.31
CA TYR A 268 -16.68 10.70 -14.20
C TYR A 268 -17.32 9.75 -15.22
N MET A 269 -18.63 9.70 -15.31
CA MET A 269 -19.34 8.83 -16.26
C MET A 269 -18.98 9.13 -17.72
N LYS A 270 -18.78 10.40 -18.06
CA LYS A 270 -18.36 10.83 -19.40
C LYS A 270 -16.91 10.46 -19.69
N ILE A 271 -15.99 10.70 -18.73
CA ILE A 271 -14.56 10.42 -18.87
C ILE A 271 -14.32 8.92 -18.97
N LEU A 272 -14.93 8.13 -18.09
CA LEU A 272 -14.76 6.67 -18.03
C LEU A 272 -15.49 5.95 -19.17
N ASN A 273 -16.52 6.56 -19.75
CA ASN A 273 -17.22 6.14 -20.96
C ASN A 273 -17.62 4.65 -20.98
N PHE A 274 -18.27 4.19 -19.92
CA PHE A 274 -18.74 2.81 -19.83
C PHE A 274 -19.84 2.52 -20.85
N ASN A 275 -19.68 1.45 -21.59
CA ASN A 275 -20.69 1.00 -22.56
C ASN A 275 -20.87 -0.53 -22.50
N PRO A 276 -21.31 -1.07 -21.34
CA PRO A 276 -21.48 -2.51 -21.18
C PRO A 276 -22.66 -3.03 -22.02
N LYS A 277 -22.54 -4.24 -22.57
CA LYS A 277 -23.68 -4.95 -23.14
C LYS A 277 -24.55 -5.47 -21.99
N PRO A 278 -25.84 -5.07 -21.91
CA PRO A 278 -26.70 -5.54 -20.84
C PRO A 278 -26.83 -7.07 -20.82
N LYS A 279 -26.75 -7.64 -19.64
CA LYS A 279 -26.96 -9.04 -19.34
C LYS A 279 -28.26 -9.22 -18.54
N GLU A 280 -28.86 -10.40 -18.62
CA GLU A 280 -30.13 -10.65 -17.91
C GLU A 280 -29.92 -11.15 -16.48
N GLU A 281 -28.75 -11.76 -16.21
CA GLU A 281 -28.42 -12.37 -14.94
C GLU A 281 -28.32 -11.33 -13.83
N ARG A 282 -28.77 -11.76 -12.66
CA ARG A 282 -28.86 -10.94 -11.46
C ARG A 282 -27.89 -11.44 -10.40
N ILE A 283 -27.12 -10.55 -9.82
CA ILE A 283 -26.17 -10.85 -8.77
C ILE A 283 -26.58 -10.14 -7.48
N ALA A 284 -26.63 -10.89 -6.38
CA ALA A 284 -26.79 -10.36 -5.03
C ALA A 284 -25.43 -10.21 -4.36
N ILE A 285 -25.20 -9.06 -3.72
CA ILE A 285 -24.03 -8.80 -2.91
C ILE A 285 -24.49 -8.54 -1.47
N VAL A 286 -23.90 -9.22 -0.51
CA VAL A 286 -24.20 -9.08 0.92
C VAL A 286 -23.07 -8.30 1.59
N GLY A 287 -23.37 -7.05 1.97
CA GLY A 287 -22.44 -6.09 2.54
C GLY A 287 -21.89 -5.10 1.51
N SER A 288 -21.91 -3.81 1.88
CA SER A 288 -21.45 -2.68 1.07
C SER A 288 -20.08 -2.14 1.53
N GLY A 289 -19.24 -2.99 2.10
CA GLY A 289 -17.83 -2.68 2.38
C GLY A 289 -16.99 -2.62 1.10
N PRO A 290 -15.65 -2.46 1.22
CA PRO A 290 -14.76 -2.32 0.07
C PRO A 290 -14.93 -3.43 -0.98
N ALA A 291 -14.99 -4.69 -0.53
CA ALA A 291 -15.11 -5.83 -1.42
C ALA A 291 -16.47 -5.86 -2.15
N GLY A 292 -17.57 -5.58 -1.44
CA GLY A 292 -18.90 -5.55 -2.03
C GLY A 292 -19.08 -4.43 -3.05
N LEU A 293 -18.61 -3.23 -2.74
CA LEU A 293 -18.66 -2.09 -3.65
C LEU A 293 -17.78 -2.32 -4.88
N SER A 294 -16.59 -2.90 -4.70
CA SER A 294 -15.69 -3.23 -5.81
C SER A 294 -16.31 -4.29 -6.73
N ALA A 295 -16.83 -5.39 -6.17
CA ALA A 295 -17.52 -6.41 -6.97
C ALA A 295 -18.70 -5.84 -7.74
N ALA A 296 -19.51 -4.98 -7.11
CA ALA A 296 -20.65 -4.32 -7.75
C ALA A 296 -20.22 -3.47 -8.94
N TYR A 297 -19.15 -2.68 -8.78
CA TYR A 297 -18.60 -1.87 -9.85
C TYR A 297 -18.21 -2.71 -11.06
N PHE A 298 -17.36 -3.73 -10.86
CA PHE A 298 -16.87 -4.54 -11.98
C PHE A 298 -17.97 -5.35 -12.64
N LEU A 299 -18.90 -5.92 -11.87
CA LEU A 299 -20.04 -6.63 -12.42
C LEU A 299 -20.97 -5.71 -13.23
N ALA A 300 -21.24 -4.50 -12.74
CA ALA A 300 -22.02 -3.50 -13.47
C ALA A 300 -21.32 -3.06 -14.77
N THR A 301 -19.99 -2.86 -14.75
CA THR A 301 -19.21 -2.56 -15.97
C THR A 301 -19.16 -3.71 -16.97
N MET A 302 -19.42 -4.96 -16.54
CA MET A 302 -19.61 -6.14 -17.41
C MET A 302 -21.07 -6.30 -17.92
N GLY A 303 -22.01 -5.45 -17.44
CA GLY A 303 -23.40 -5.40 -17.88
C GLY A 303 -24.38 -6.19 -17.02
N TYR A 304 -23.97 -6.76 -15.90
CA TYR A 304 -24.85 -7.49 -14.98
C TYR A 304 -25.79 -6.58 -14.19
N LYS A 305 -26.94 -7.13 -13.79
CA LYS A 305 -27.88 -6.48 -12.85
C LYS A 305 -27.44 -6.77 -11.41
N VAL A 306 -27.01 -5.75 -10.68
CA VAL A 306 -26.39 -5.93 -9.35
C VAL A 306 -27.22 -5.26 -8.25
N ASP A 307 -27.50 -6.01 -7.21
CA ASP A 307 -28.20 -5.56 -6.01
C ASP A 307 -27.30 -5.79 -4.78
N ILE A 308 -27.04 -4.72 -4.00
CA ILE A 308 -26.30 -4.79 -2.73
C ILE A 308 -27.30 -4.74 -1.58
N PHE A 309 -27.14 -5.62 -0.60
CA PHE A 309 -27.87 -5.64 0.66
C PHE A 309 -26.98 -5.22 1.81
N GLU A 310 -27.33 -4.12 2.46
CA GLU A 310 -26.57 -3.50 3.54
C GLU A 310 -27.42 -3.43 4.81
N SER A 311 -26.89 -3.94 5.92
CA SER A 311 -27.58 -3.96 7.21
C SER A 311 -27.71 -2.60 7.86
N LEU A 312 -26.76 -1.69 7.60
CA LEU A 312 -26.72 -0.35 8.15
C LEU A 312 -27.50 0.66 7.29
N ALA A 313 -27.73 1.83 7.85
CA ALA A 313 -28.52 2.90 7.21
C ALA A 313 -27.86 3.51 5.97
N LYS A 314 -26.53 3.46 5.90
CA LYS A 314 -25.74 3.98 4.77
C LYS A 314 -24.71 2.97 4.28
N PRO A 315 -24.41 2.93 2.98
CA PRO A 315 -23.38 2.05 2.45
C PRO A 315 -21.97 2.52 2.81
N GLY A 316 -21.01 1.60 2.79
CA GLY A 316 -19.59 1.89 2.96
C GLY A 316 -18.89 1.05 4.03
N GLY A 317 -19.63 0.26 4.83
CA GLY A 317 -19.04 -0.61 5.86
C GLY A 317 -18.11 0.14 6.81
N VAL A 318 -16.97 -0.46 7.17
CA VAL A 318 -15.99 0.15 8.09
C VAL A 318 -15.44 1.48 7.59
N MET A 319 -15.36 1.70 6.28
CA MET A 319 -14.98 3.00 5.71
C MET A 319 -15.90 4.14 6.17
N ARG A 320 -17.21 3.86 6.30
CA ARG A 320 -18.23 4.83 6.76
C ARG A 320 -18.30 4.94 8.27
N TYR A 321 -18.22 3.80 8.96
CA TYR A 321 -18.58 3.71 10.37
C TYR A 321 -17.40 3.52 11.31
N GLY A 322 -16.25 3.04 10.82
CA GLY A 322 -15.06 2.77 11.62
C GLY A 322 -13.96 3.81 11.44
N ILE A 323 -13.64 4.18 10.20
CA ILE A 323 -12.57 5.14 9.94
C ILE A 323 -13.02 6.55 10.32
N PRO A 324 -12.26 7.30 11.14
CA PRO A 324 -12.64 8.64 11.57
C PRO A 324 -12.79 9.64 10.42
N ARG A 325 -13.71 10.61 10.55
CA ARG A 325 -13.99 11.61 9.51
C ARG A 325 -12.77 12.45 9.13
N TYR A 326 -11.89 12.73 10.09
CA TYR A 326 -10.68 13.52 9.84
C TYR A 326 -9.64 12.79 8.96
N ARG A 327 -9.74 11.45 8.82
CA ARG A 327 -8.95 10.63 7.87
C ARG A 327 -9.70 10.38 6.58
N LEU A 328 -11.00 10.08 6.69
CA LEU A 328 -11.86 9.78 5.55
C LEU A 328 -13.18 10.56 5.66
N PRO A 329 -13.29 11.72 5.01
CA PRO A 329 -14.55 12.46 4.88
C PRO A 329 -15.63 11.62 4.18
N ASP A 330 -16.89 11.79 4.63
CA ASP A 330 -18.02 11.09 4.00
C ASP A 330 -18.16 11.46 2.51
N GLU A 331 -17.82 12.68 2.14
CA GLU A 331 -17.88 13.23 0.79
C GLU A 331 -16.96 12.46 -0.19
N ALA A 332 -15.78 12.05 0.27
CA ALA A 332 -14.85 11.25 -0.54
C ALA A 332 -15.38 9.84 -0.80
N LEU A 333 -15.98 9.20 0.20
CA LEU A 333 -16.62 7.89 0.05
C LEU A 333 -17.88 7.97 -0.80
N ASP A 334 -18.71 9.01 -0.60
CA ASP A 334 -19.94 9.21 -1.36
C ASP A 334 -19.66 9.44 -2.85
N LYS A 335 -18.55 10.08 -3.20
CA LYS A 335 -18.09 10.26 -4.57
C LYS A 335 -17.90 8.91 -5.30
N ASP A 336 -17.20 7.96 -4.67
CA ASP A 336 -16.98 6.63 -5.23
C ASP A 336 -18.29 5.81 -5.29
N ILE A 337 -19.13 5.87 -4.24
CA ILE A 337 -20.40 5.16 -4.19
C ILE A 337 -21.38 5.71 -5.25
N ALA A 338 -21.43 7.02 -5.45
CA ALA A 338 -22.29 7.65 -6.45
C ALA A 338 -21.95 7.18 -7.86
N LEU A 339 -20.67 7.01 -8.19
CA LEU A 339 -20.24 6.44 -9.46
C LEU A 339 -20.76 5.00 -9.64
N ILE A 340 -20.64 4.17 -8.60
CA ILE A 340 -21.12 2.79 -8.62
C ILE A 340 -22.63 2.73 -8.83
N GLN A 341 -23.38 3.59 -8.16
CA GLN A 341 -24.83 3.69 -8.35
C GLN A 341 -25.23 4.23 -9.74
N ALA A 342 -24.43 5.16 -10.31
CA ALA A 342 -24.64 5.67 -11.66
C ALA A 342 -24.50 4.57 -12.75
N LEU A 343 -23.78 3.47 -12.46
CA LEU A 343 -23.70 2.28 -13.31
C LEU A 343 -24.96 1.39 -13.23
N GLY A 344 -25.97 1.76 -12.43
CA GLY A 344 -27.23 1.03 -12.29
C GLY A 344 -27.26 0.06 -11.11
N VAL A 345 -26.23 0.04 -10.25
CA VAL A 345 -26.21 -0.76 -9.01
C VAL A 345 -27.25 -0.22 -8.03
N ARG A 346 -28.11 -1.11 -7.52
CA ARG A 346 -29.09 -0.76 -6.48
C ARG A 346 -28.56 -1.19 -5.10
N ILE A 347 -28.70 -0.31 -4.12
CA ILE A 347 -28.27 -0.56 -2.75
C ILE A 347 -29.48 -0.51 -1.82
N PHE A 348 -29.76 -1.62 -1.16
CA PHE A 348 -30.83 -1.78 -0.20
C PHE A 348 -30.25 -1.70 1.20
N THR A 349 -30.36 -0.54 1.82
CA THR A 349 -29.91 -0.28 3.19
C THR A 349 -30.94 -0.76 4.21
N ASN A 350 -30.55 -0.83 5.50
CA ASN A 350 -31.38 -1.38 6.59
C ASN A 350 -31.95 -2.76 6.27
N THR A 351 -31.20 -3.58 5.54
CA THR A 351 -31.60 -4.92 5.09
C THR A 351 -30.56 -5.95 5.52
N THR A 352 -30.84 -6.67 6.58
CA THR A 352 -29.94 -7.68 7.17
C THR A 352 -30.26 -9.06 6.61
N ILE A 353 -29.28 -9.66 5.88
CA ILE A 353 -29.41 -11.04 5.42
C ILE A 353 -29.32 -11.99 6.62
N GLY A 354 -30.18 -13.00 6.65
CA GLY A 354 -30.40 -13.91 7.77
C GLY A 354 -31.48 -13.46 8.75
N LYS A 355 -31.87 -12.18 8.73
CA LYS A 355 -32.95 -11.63 9.56
C LYS A 355 -34.14 -11.15 8.73
N ASP A 356 -33.92 -10.18 7.85
CA ASP A 356 -34.98 -9.56 7.04
C ASP A 356 -35.23 -10.35 5.74
N ILE A 357 -34.16 -10.91 5.15
CA ILE A 357 -34.20 -11.78 3.97
C ILE A 357 -33.29 -12.96 4.25
N LYS A 358 -33.75 -14.18 4.00
CA LYS A 358 -32.93 -15.38 4.14
C LYS A 358 -32.00 -15.56 2.94
N LEU A 359 -30.86 -16.20 3.15
CA LEU A 359 -29.88 -16.44 2.08
C LEU A 359 -30.46 -17.36 0.99
N GLU A 360 -31.33 -18.31 1.36
CA GLU A 360 -32.04 -19.18 0.43
C GLU A 360 -32.99 -18.41 -0.49
N GLU A 361 -33.67 -17.38 0.03
CA GLU A 361 -34.54 -16.52 -0.77
C GLU A 361 -33.74 -15.69 -1.81
N LEU A 362 -32.50 -15.31 -1.47
CA LEU A 362 -31.62 -14.69 -2.44
C LEU A 362 -31.23 -15.69 -3.54
N LYS A 363 -30.94 -16.94 -3.17
CA LYS A 363 -30.59 -17.99 -4.16
C LYS A 363 -31.71 -18.28 -5.16
N GLU A 364 -32.96 -18.11 -4.76
CA GLU A 364 -34.11 -18.29 -5.67
C GLU A 364 -34.25 -17.13 -6.69
N LYS A 365 -33.72 -15.92 -6.35
CA LYS A 365 -33.94 -14.70 -7.13
C LYS A 365 -32.69 -14.22 -7.89
N TYR A 366 -31.51 -14.76 -7.56
CA TYR A 366 -30.24 -14.34 -8.10
C TYR A 366 -29.42 -15.54 -8.61
N ASP A 367 -28.69 -15.32 -9.68
CA ASP A 367 -27.92 -16.35 -10.36
C ASP A 367 -26.59 -16.64 -9.64
N ALA A 368 -26.02 -15.64 -8.99
CA ALA A 368 -24.86 -15.75 -8.12
C ALA A 368 -25.00 -14.83 -6.90
N ILE A 369 -24.31 -15.18 -5.80
CA ILE A 369 -24.28 -14.41 -4.57
C ILE A 369 -22.83 -14.20 -4.15
N PHE A 370 -22.47 -12.95 -3.84
CA PHE A 370 -21.19 -12.58 -3.25
C PHE A 370 -21.39 -12.11 -1.82
N VAL A 371 -20.73 -12.78 -0.86
CA VAL A 371 -20.78 -12.39 0.56
C VAL A 371 -19.49 -11.67 0.96
N SER A 372 -19.64 -10.47 1.56
CA SER A 372 -18.53 -9.58 1.95
C SER A 372 -18.85 -8.81 3.23
N THR A 373 -19.33 -9.54 4.25
CA THR A 373 -19.84 -8.97 5.51
C THR A 373 -18.76 -8.39 6.43
N GLY A 374 -17.48 -8.65 6.15
CA GLY A 374 -16.36 -8.17 6.95
C GLY A 374 -16.29 -8.78 8.33
N PHE A 375 -15.47 -8.16 9.19
CA PHE A 375 -15.35 -8.52 10.62
C PHE A 375 -16.08 -7.49 11.46
N THR A 376 -17.24 -7.88 12.01
CA THR A 376 -18.16 -6.97 12.72
C THR A 376 -18.16 -7.17 14.24
N LEU A 377 -17.71 -8.33 14.73
CA LEU A 377 -17.68 -8.64 16.15
C LEU A 377 -16.33 -8.25 16.76
N GLY A 378 -16.34 -7.39 17.79
CA GLY A 378 -15.14 -7.08 18.56
C GLY A 378 -14.67 -8.28 19.39
N ARG A 379 -13.36 -8.44 19.52
CA ARG A 379 -12.76 -9.43 20.43
C ARG A 379 -12.58 -8.82 21.81
N SER A 380 -12.90 -9.60 22.86
CA SER A 380 -12.66 -9.23 24.24
C SER A 380 -11.36 -9.83 24.76
N THR A 381 -10.69 -9.11 25.66
CA THR A 381 -9.53 -9.63 26.39
C THR A 381 -9.89 -10.79 27.32
N GLY A 382 -11.16 -10.85 27.76
CA GLY A 382 -11.64 -11.87 28.71
C GLY A 382 -11.06 -11.74 30.11
N VAL A 383 -10.38 -10.64 30.44
CA VAL A 383 -9.86 -10.40 31.77
C VAL A 383 -11.00 -10.07 32.76
N PRO A 384 -10.84 -10.31 34.08
CA PRO A 384 -11.84 -9.94 35.08
C PRO A 384 -12.26 -8.47 34.95
N GLY A 385 -13.57 -8.21 34.90
CA GLY A 385 -14.17 -6.88 34.78
C GLY A 385 -14.47 -6.43 33.35
N THR A 386 -14.16 -7.23 32.32
CA THR A 386 -14.40 -6.92 30.90
C THR A 386 -15.88 -6.84 30.52
N ASP A 387 -16.78 -7.39 31.37
CA ASP A 387 -18.24 -7.37 31.21
C ASP A 387 -18.92 -6.10 31.77
N HIS A 388 -18.15 -5.18 32.36
CA HIS A 388 -18.67 -3.92 32.87
C HIS A 388 -19.19 -3.02 31.72
N PRO A 389 -20.34 -2.32 31.87
CA PRO A 389 -20.94 -1.49 30.81
C PRO A 389 -20.03 -0.40 30.21
N LYS A 390 -19.06 0.11 30.98
CA LYS A 390 -18.07 1.09 30.53
C LYS A 390 -16.79 0.47 29.91
N VAL A 391 -16.81 -0.85 29.69
CA VAL A 391 -15.84 -1.54 28.86
C VAL A 391 -16.49 -1.75 27.50
N VAL A 392 -16.06 -0.99 26.51
CA VAL A 392 -16.71 -0.95 25.19
C VAL A 392 -15.79 -1.46 24.10
N GLN A 393 -16.39 -1.94 23.02
CA GLN A 393 -15.66 -2.38 21.84
C GLN A 393 -15.38 -1.19 20.91
N ALA A 394 -14.24 -1.23 20.23
CA ALA A 394 -13.76 -0.12 19.39
C ALA A 394 -14.72 0.27 18.26
N LEU A 395 -15.18 -0.69 17.44
CA LEU A 395 -16.01 -0.37 16.27
C LEU A 395 -17.38 0.21 16.63
N PRO A 396 -18.13 -0.28 17.64
CA PRO A 396 -19.35 0.37 18.10
C PRO A 396 -19.13 1.82 18.54
N LEU A 397 -18.08 2.10 19.32
CA LEU A 397 -17.77 3.47 19.75
C LEU A 397 -17.44 4.39 18.58
N LEU A 398 -16.60 3.93 17.62
CA LEU A 398 -16.30 4.69 16.42
C LEU A 398 -17.55 4.97 15.58
N LYS A 399 -18.43 3.98 15.44
CA LYS A 399 -19.73 4.15 14.78
C LYS A 399 -20.57 5.24 15.46
N ASP A 400 -20.70 5.19 16.79
CA ASP A 400 -21.48 6.18 17.54
C ASP A 400 -20.90 7.59 17.40
N ILE A 401 -19.57 7.73 17.40
CA ILE A 401 -18.89 9.00 17.13
C ILE A 401 -19.19 9.48 15.70
N ARG A 402 -19.11 8.58 14.70
CA ARG A 402 -19.39 8.94 13.30
C ARG A 402 -20.84 9.34 13.09
N ASP A 403 -21.79 8.63 13.68
CA ASP A 403 -23.23 8.94 13.62
C ASP A 403 -23.54 10.27 14.31
N TYR A 404 -22.92 10.54 15.47
CA TYR A 404 -23.00 11.84 16.15
C TYR A 404 -22.49 12.99 15.26
N LEU A 405 -21.32 12.82 14.62
CA LEU A 405 -20.73 13.84 13.78
C LEU A 405 -21.56 14.13 12.50
N ARG A 406 -22.40 13.18 12.08
CA ARG A 406 -23.38 13.36 11.01
C ARG A 406 -24.71 13.95 11.49
N GLY A 407 -24.90 14.10 12.80
CA GLY A 407 -26.16 14.53 13.39
C GLY A 407 -27.26 13.45 13.38
N GLU A 408 -26.88 12.18 13.24
CA GLU A 408 -27.77 11.00 13.14
C GLU A 408 -27.97 10.30 14.48
N ALA A 409 -27.13 10.57 15.46
CA ALA A 409 -27.18 10.02 16.80
C ALA A 409 -26.83 11.08 17.86
N PRO A 410 -27.23 10.88 19.14
CA PRO A 410 -26.78 11.73 20.22
C PRO A 410 -25.28 11.59 20.45
N LYS A 411 -24.69 12.61 21.10
CA LYS A 411 -23.28 12.60 21.48
C LYS A 411 -23.00 11.41 22.40
N PRO A 412 -21.97 10.58 22.09
CA PRO A 412 -21.59 9.47 22.99
C PRO A 412 -21.04 10.01 24.32
N GLU A 413 -21.09 9.19 25.38
CA GLU A 413 -20.43 9.50 26.65
C GLU A 413 -18.93 9.66 26.42
N ILE A 414 -18.37 10.80 26.85
CA ILE A 414 -16.94 11.08 26.75
C ILE A 414 -16.33 10.90 28.14
N PRO A 415 -15.41 9.95 28.33
CA PRO A 415 -14.74 9.75 29.60
C PRO A 415 -13.79 10.91 29.91
N GLU A 416 -13.59 11.24 31.19
CA GLU A 416 -12.52 12.16 31.58
C GLU A 416 -11.13 11.53 31.37
N THR A 417 -11.02 10.20 31.51
CA THR A 417 -9.80 9.43 31.30
C THR A 417 -10.11 8.13 30.59
N LEU A 418 -9.58 7.97 29.39
CA LEU A 418 -9.75 6.75 28.60
C LEU A 418 -8.51 5.86 28.68
N VAL A 419 -8.73 4.54 28.85
CA VAL A 419 -7.72 3.51 28.60
C VAL A 419 -8.10 2.71 27.35
N VAL A 420 -7.25 2.72 26.33
CA VAL A 420 -7.39 1.90 25.11
C VAL A 420 -6.45 0.70 25.21
N ILE A 421 -6.96 -0.50 24.98
CA ILE A 421 -6.19 -1.74 24.95
C ILE A 421 -6.09 -2.20 23.49
N GLY A 422 -4.88 -2.15 22.92
CA GLY A 422 -4.58 -2.56 21.54
C GLY A 422 -3.55 -1.69 20.87
N GLY A 423 -2.86 -2.24 19.85
CA GLY A 423 -1.75 -1.59 19.16
C GLY A 423 -1.94 -1.41 17.65
N GLY A 424 -3.14 -1.70 17.10
CA GLY A 424 -3.44 -1.57 15.67
C GLY A 424 -4.11 -0.25 15.28
N ASN A 425 -4.32 -0.02 13.98
CA ASN A 425 -4.94 1.21 13.45
C ASN A 425 -6.31 1.52 14.07
N VAL A 426 -7.12 0.52 14.38
CA VAL A 426 -8.42 0.73 15.04
C VAL A 426 -8.25 1.31 16.46
N ALA A 427 -7.19 0.90 17.18
CA ALA A 427 -6.87 1.47 18.48
C ALA A 427 -6.43 2.94 18.36
N MET A 428 -5.66 3.28 17.32
CA MET A 428 -5.29 4.66 16.98
C MET A 428 -6.53 5.49 16.65
N ASP A 429 -7.42 4.97 15.80
CA ASP A 429 -8.66 5.65 15.41
C ASP A 429 -9.54 5.98 16.62
N VAL A 430 -9.69 5.04 17.58
CA VAL A 430 -10.41 5.28 18.84
C VAL A 430 -9.68 6.33 19.69
N ALA A 431 -8.39 6.13 19.96
CA ALA A 431 -7.62 7.00 20.84
C ALA A 431 -7.65 8.44 20.36
N ARG A 432 -7.37 8.67 19.07
CA ARG A 432 -7.36 9.99 18.44
C ARG A 432 -8.77 10.61 18.35
N SER A 433 -9.82 9.80 18.10
CA SER A 433 -11.20 10.31 18.06
C SER A 433 -11.67 10.77 19.44
N VAL A 434 -11.38 9.99 20.50
CA VAL A 434 -11.74 10.38 21.86
C VAL A 434 -10.88 11.55 22.35
N ALA A 435 -9.58 11.60 21.97
CA ALA A 435 -8.72 12.75 22.27
C ALA A 435 -9.30 14.07 21.74
N ARG A 436 -9.83 14.07 20.49
CA ARG A 436 -10.53 15.22 19.91
C ARG A 436 -11.78 15.60 20.70
N LEU A 437 -12.61 14.61 21.01
CA LEU A 437 -13.82 14.86 21.81
C LEU A 437 -13.50 15.41 23.19
N GLN A 438 -12.49 14.88 23.89
CA GLN A 438 -12.00 15.39 25.18
C GLN A 438 -11.45 16.80 25.07
N LYS A 439 -10.67 17.08 24.01
CA LYS A 439 -10.13 18.43 23.77
C LYS A 439 -11.22 19.45 23.56
N MET A 440 -12.27 19.09 22.81
CA MET A 440 -13.44 19.95 22.57
C MET A 440 -14.30 20.14 23.82
N GLU A 441 -14.47 19.10 24.66
CA GLU A 441 -15.34 19.13 25.84
C GLU A 441 -14.64 19.69 27.07
N TYR A 442 -13.43 19.21 27.36
CA TYR A 442 -12.69 19.46 28.60
C TYR A 442 -11.47 20.37 28.41
N GLY A 443 -11.14 20.76 27.18
CA GLY A 443 -9.96 21.54 26.84
C GLY A 443 -8.62 20.80 27.02
N LYS A 444 -8.63 19.54 27.41
CA LYS A 444 -7.44 18.69 27.65
C LYS A 444 -7.65 17.30 27.06
N VAL A 445 -6.55 16.60 26.77
CA VAL A 445 -6.53 15.20 26.35
C VAL A 445 -6.05 14.34 27.53
N ASN A 446 -6.70 13.21 27.77
CA ASN A 446 -6.32 12.23 28.80
C ASN A 446 -6.67 10.82 28.29
N VAL A 447 -5.99 10.41 27.25
CA VAL A 447 -6.12 9.11 26.58
C VAL A 447 -4.84 8.34 26.74
N LYS A 448 -4.92 7.12 27.25
CA LYS A 448 -3.81 6.20 27.46
C LYS A 448 -4.01 4.95 26.61
N LEU A 449 -3.04 4.61 25.80
CA LEU A 449 -3.08 3.44 24.93
C LEU A 449 -2.01 2.45 25.36
N ALA A 450 -2.42 1.23 25.71
CA ALA A 450 -1.52 0.14 26.07
C ALA A 450 -1.65 -1.03 25.11
N CYS A 451 -0.51 -1.62 24.72
CA CYS A 451 -0.44 -2.74 23.80
C CYS A 451 0.63 -3.75 24.20
N LEU A 452 0.55 -4.95 23.64
CA LEU A 452 1.49 -6.04 23.93
C LEU A 452 2.85 -5.83 23.29
N GLU A 453 2.90 -5.21 22.12
CA GLU A 453 4.12 -4.94 21.36
C GLU A 453 5.10 -4.10 22.19
N ARG A 454 6.39 -4.44 22.14
CA ARG A 454 7.40 -3.93 23.07
C ARG A 454 7.84 -2.50 22.79
N ASN A 455 7.70 -2.08 21.54
CA ASN A 455 8.08 -0.76 21.01
C ASN A 455 7.15 -0.34 19.88
N PHE A 456 7.33 0.86 19.34
CA PHE A 456 6.50 1.43 18.29
C PHE A 456 6.65 0.73 16.95
N GLU A 457 7.85 0.22 16.64
CA GLU A 457 8.17 -0.47 15.40
C GLU A 457 7.51 -1.85 15.32
N GLU A 458 7.20 -2.47 16.47
CA GLU A 458 6.49 -3.74 16.55
C GLU A 458 4.96 -3.57 16.53
N MET A 459 4.45 -2.35 16.75
CA MET A 459 3.00 -2.10 16.73
C MET A 459 2.43 -2.32 15.33
N PRO A 460 1.26 -2.99 15.21
CA PRO A 460 0.61 -3.19 13.90
C PRO A 460 0.02 -1.92 13.28
N ALA A 461 -0.06 -0.82 14.03
CA ALA A 461 -0.52 0.46 13.52
C ALA A 461 0.51 1.10 12.59
N ASP A 462 0.04 1.85 11.59
CA ASP A 462 0.89 2.65 10.74
C ASP A 462 1.65 3.70 11.56
N MET A 463 2.95 3.88 11.29
CA MET A 463 3.80 4.79 12.04
C MET A 463 3.31 6.24 12.00
N GLU A 464 2.72 6.65 10.87
CA GLU A 464 2.09 7.98 10.73
C GLU A 464 1.02 8.19 11.82
N GLU A 465 0.13 7.20 12.04
CA GLU A 465 -0.93 7.27 13.05
C GLU A 465 -0.39 7.33 14.49
N ILE A 466 0.71 6.62 14.74
CA ILE A 466 1.38 6.65 16.06
C ILE A 466 1.98 8.03 16.33
N ILE A 467 2.70 8.60 15.34
CA ILE A 467 3.32 9.92 15.44
C ILE A 467 2.25 10.98 15.68
N GLU A 468 1.22 10.97 14.84
CA GLU A 468 0.12 11.92 14.93
C GLU A 468 -0.68 11.79 16.24
N GLY A 469 -0.87 10.57 16.73
CA GLY A 469 -1.49 10.33 18.03
C GLY A 469 -0.71 10.92 19.20
N LYS A 470 0.64 10.83 19.16
CA LYS A 470 1.52 11.49 20.16
C LYS A 470 1.42 12.99 20.11
N GLU A 471 1.43 13.57 18.91
CA GLU A 471 1.28 15.02 18.70
C GLU A 471 -0.07 15.53 19.20
N GLU A 472 -1.13 14.71 19.11
CA GLU A 472 -2.47 15.02 19.60
C GLU A 472 -2.65 14.77 21.10
N GLY A 473 -1.60 14.33 21.80
CA GLY A 473 -1.58 14.18 23.27
C GLY A 473 -2.00 12.81 23.78
N VAL A 474 -2.04 11.77 22.94
CA VAL A 474 -2.24 10.39 23.38
C VAL A 474 -0.97 9.87 24.07
N GLU A 475 -1.12 9.29 25.26
CA GLU A 475 -0.04 8.65 26.01
C GLU A 475 0.07 7.18 25.62
N PHE A 476 1.26 6.71 25.23
CA PHE A 476 1.50 5.34 24.78
C PHE A 476 2.28 4.51 25.80
N TYR A 477 1.81 3.29 26.03
CA TYR A 477 2.37 2.31 26.95
C TYR A 477 2.63 0.96 26.23
N PRO A 478 3.67 0.86 25.38
CA PRO A 478 4.01 -0.40 24.69
C PRO A 478 4.63 -1.43 25.65
N GLY A 479 4.38 -2.71 25.39
CA GLY A 479 4.89 -3.85 26.17
C GLY A 479 4.09 -4.11 27.45
N TRP A 480 2.79 -3.87 27.45
CA TRP A 480 1.94 -4.12 28.61
C TRP A 480 0.66 -4.88 28.23
N GLY A 481 0.42 -6.00 28.88
CA GLY A 481 -0.79 -6.80 28.73
C GLY A 481 -1.74 -6.66 29.93
N PRO A 482 -3.07 -6.58 29.72
CA PRO A 482 -4.03 -6.41 30.80
C PRO A 482 -4.10 -7.65 31.68
N ILE A 483 -4.27 -7.46 33.02
CA ILE A 483 -4.54 -8.50 34.01
C ILE A 483 -6.00 -8.48 34.40
N ARG A 484 -6.50 -7.29 34.71
CA ARG A 484 -7.90 -7.06 35.15
C ARG A 484 -8.27 -5.59 35.00
N ILE A 485 -9.56 -5.35 34.90
CA ILE A 485 -10.18 -4.02 35.04
C ILE A 485 -10.54 -3.83 36.49
N MET A 486 -10.09 -2.72 37.07
CA MET A 486 -10.30 -2.39 38.48
C MET A 486 -11.63 -1.68 38.62
N ILE A 487 -12.55 -2.29 39.37
CA ILE A 487 -13.90 -1.76 39.61
C ILE A 487 -14.07 -1.57 41.13
N GLU A 488 -14.50 -0.38 41.53
CA GLU A 488 -14.86 -0.05 42.90
C GLU A 488 -16.23 0.64 42.93
N LYS A 489 -17.17 0.13 43.71
CA LYS A 489 -18.53 0.66 43.82
C LYS A 489 -19.21 0.86 42.45
N ASP A 490 -19.08 -0.13 41.57
CA ASP A 490 -19.63 -0.13 40.21
C ASP A 490 -19.09 0.98 39.30
N GLU A 491 -17.87 1.46 39.60
CA GLU A 491 -17.13 2.41 38.76
C GLU A 491 -15.77 1.85 38.37
N ILE A 492 -15.37 2.04 37.11
CA ILE A 492 -14.02 1.73 36.67
C ILE A 492 -13.05 2.72 37.29
N LYS A 493 -11.96 2.22 37.87
CA LYS A 493 -10.85 3.02 38.40
C LYS A 493 -9.59 2.92 37.55
N GLY A 494 -9.55 1.98 36.63
CA GLY A 494 -8.41 1.77 35.73
C GLY A 494 -8.24 0.32 35.33
N VAL A 495 -7.07 0.04 34.76
CA VAL A 495 -6.68 -1.31 34.33
C VAL A 495 -5.32 -1.64 34.94
N GLU A 496 -5.20 -2.82 35.55
CA GLU A 496 -3.94 -3.39 36.00
C GLU A 496 -3.31 -4.18 34.85
N PHE A 497 -2.06 -3.85 34.54
CA PHE A 497 -1.27 -4.46 33.49
C PHE A 497 -0.04 -5.19 34.05
N GLN A 498 0.50 -6.12 33.29
CA GLN A 498 1.79 -6.75 33.51
C GLN A 498 2.70 -6.57 32.29
N LYS A 499 4.02 -6.53 32.52
CA LYS A 499 4.98 -6.32 31.43
C LYS A 499 4.98 -7.50 30.48
N CYS A 500 4.78 -7.24 29.20
CA CYS A 500 4.91 -8.21 28.12
C CYS A 500 6.38 -8.30 27.70
N LEU A 501 6.94 -9.50 27.69
CA LEU A 501 8.32 -9.78 27.30
C LEU A 501 8.43 -10.19 25.84
N GLU A 502 7.47 -11.00 25.38
CA GLU A 502 7.37 -11.50 24.00
C GLU A 502 5.89 -11.62 23.64
N VAL A 503 5.53 -11.30 22.38
CA VAL A 503 4.16 -11.43 21.87
C VAL A 503 3.98 -12.74 21.10
N PHE A 504 5.00 -13.13 20.34
CA PHE A 504 4.99 -14.34 19.50
C PHE A 504 6.09 -15.30 19.95
N ASP A 505 5.86 -16.59 19.81
CA ASP A 505 6.87 -17.61 20.04
C ASP A 505 7.84 -17.74 18.85
N SER A 506 8.81 -18.66 18.97
CA SER A 506 9.81 -18.94 17.94
C SER A 506 9.22 -19.40 16.59
N ASP A 507 7.99 -19.91 16.60
CA ASP A 507 7.27 -20.36 15.41
C ASP A 507 6.36 -19.24 14.82
N GLY A 508 6.44 -18.02 15.37
CA GLY A 508 5.61 -16.88 14.97
C GLY A 508 4.13 -17.00 15.37
N LYS A 509 3.80 -17.86 16.30
CA LYS A 509 2.44 -18.00 16.83
C LYS A 509 2.22 -17.04 17.99
N PHE A 510 1.04 -16.44 18.06
CA PHE A 510 0.63 -15.59 19.19
C PHE A 510 0.66 -16.41 20.50
N ASN A 511 1.63 -16.10 21.36
CA ASN A 511 1.88 -16.77 22.64
C ASN A 511 2.58 -15.81 23.61
N PRO A 512 1.88 -14.78 24.10
CA PRO A 512 2.50 -13.72 24.89
C PRO A 512 3.07 -14.22 26.20
N LYS A 513 4.31 -13.82 26.51
CA LYS A 513 4.99 -14.09 27.78
C LYS A 513 5.06 -12.83 28.63
N PHE A 514 4.82 -12.97 29.92
CA PHE A 514 4.71 -11.85 30.85
C PHE A 514 5.68 -11.99 32.04
N ASP A 515 6.13 -10.84 32.56
CA ASP A 515 6.77 -10.73 33.87
C ASP A 515 5.72 -10.39 34.94
N ALA A 516 5.34 -11.39 35.74
CA ALA A 516 4.33 -11.25 36.77
C ALA A 516 4.73 -10.30 37.93
N ASN A 517 6.03 -10.02 38.09
CA ASN A 517 6.54 -9.12 39.13
C ASN A 517 6.54 -7.65 38.70
N ASN A 518 6.41 -7.37 37.41
CA ASN A 518 6.42 -6.03 36.86
C ASN A 518 5.01 -5.64 36.46
N LYS A 519 4.34 -4.87 37.30
CA LYS A 519 2.95 -4.47 37.15
C LYS A 519 2.83 -2.95 37.08
N MET A 520 1.81 -2.50 36.39
CA MET A 520 1.45 -1.10 36.23
C MET A 520 -0.07 -0.93 36.32
N ILE A 521 -0.52 0.18 36.88
CA ILE A 521 -1.93 0.56 36.85
C ILE A 521 -2.07 1.83 36.02
N LEU A 522 -2.89 1.78 34.99
CA LEU A 522 -3.36 2.95 34.26
C LEU A 522 -4.75 3.31 34.78
N GLN A 523 -4.86 4.50 35.35
CA GLN A 523 -6.16 5.03 35.82
C GLN A 523 -7.02 5.37 34.59
N GLY A 524 -8.32 5.13 34.70
CA GLY A 524 -9.32 5.41 33.68
C GLY A 524 -10.71 5.16 34.19
N ASP A 525 -11.69 5.87 33.66
CA ASP A 525 -13.12 5.74 33.98
C ASP A 525 -13.94 5.06 32.86
N MET A 526 -13.29 4.83 31.71
CA MET A 526 -13.77 4.01 30.59
C MET A 526 -12.62 3.21 29.99
N VAL A 527 -12.91 2.02 29.50
CA VAL A 527 -11.94 1.16 28.80
C VAL A 527 -12.47 0.81 27.43
N VAL A 528 -11.61 0.89 26.40
CA VAL A 528 -11.93 0.41 25.05
C VAL A 528 -11.03 -0.75 24.68
N GLU A 529 -11.65 -1.88 24.32
CA GLU A 529 -10.95 -3.03 23.77
C GLU A 529 -10.85 -2.90 22.25
N ALA A 530 -9.63 -2.78 21.73
CA ALA A 530 -9.30 -2.64 20.31
C ALA A 530 -8.28 -3.72 19.86
N ILE A 531 -8.51 -4.97 20.30
CA ILE A 531 -7.62 -6.13 20.12
C ILE A 531 -7.99 -7.00 18.92
N GLY A 532 -8.66 -6.41 17.94
CA GLY A 532 -9.08 -7.07 16.72
C GLY A 532 -10.55 -7.44 16.69
N GLN A 533 -10.99 -7.95 15.55
CA GLN A 533 -12.37 -8.30 15.26
C GLN A 533 -12.49 -9.76 14.82
N ALA A 534 -13.73 -10.24 14.72
CA ALA A 534 -14.09 -11.57 14.26
C ALA A 534 -15.28 -11.50 13.29
N PRO A 535 -15.43 -12.48 12.39
CA PRO A 535 -16.59 -12.57 11.52
C PRO A 535 -17.83 -13.01 12.27
N ASP A 536 -18.99 -12.53 11.80
CA ASP A 536 -20.29 -13.08 12.16
C ASP A 536 -20.84 -13.88 10.99
N TYR A 537 -21.03 -15.18 11.19
CA TYR A 537 -21.60 -16.11 10.21
C TYR A 537 -23.01 -16.57 10.58
N SER A 538 -23.69 -15.87 11.48
CA SER A 538 -25.05 -16.22 11.93
C SER A 538 -26.10 -16.19 10.80
N TYR A 539 -25.79 -15.44 9.72
CA TYR A 539 -26.63 -15.36 8.53
C TYR A 539 -26.53 -16.58 7.59
N LEU A 540 -25.52 -17.42 7.78
CA LEU A 540 -25.34 -18.65 6.98
C LEU A 540 -26.17 -19.79 7.58
N PRO A 541 -27.12 -20.38 6.82
CA PRO A 541 -27.80 -21.60 7.24
C PRO A 541 -26.82 -22.74 7.48
N GLU A 542 -27.10 -23.63 8.44
CA GLU A 542 -26.21 -24.75 8.78
C GLU A 542 -25.95 -25.67 7.58
N GLU A 543 -26.94 -25.84 6.69
CA GLU A 543 -26.76 -26.62 5.47
C GLU A 543 -25.70 -26.03 4.52
N ILE A 544 -25.63 -24.72 4.42
CA ILE A 544 -24.62 -23.99 3.63
C ILE A 544 -23.31 -24.00 4.37
N LYS A 545 -23.31 -23.65 5.65
CA LYS A 545 -22.11 -23.56 6.48
C LYS A 545 -21.35 -24.89 6.57
N SER A 546 -22.07 -26.03 6.63
CA SER A 546 -21.45 -27.36 6.64
C SER A 546 -20.76 -27.76 5.34
N LYS A 547 -21.06 -27.10 4.22
CA LYS A 547 -20.44 -27.32 2.91
C LYS A 547 -19.25 -26.39 2.66
N LEU A 548 -19.05 -25.38 3.51
CA LEU A 548 -17.94 -24.43 3.40
C LEU A 548 -16.74 -24.90 4.20
N GLN A 549 -15.55 -24.66 3.68
CA GLN A 549 -14.31 -24.84 4.41
C GLN A 549 -13.87 -23.54 5.08
N PHE A 550 -13.32 -23.67 6.30
CA PHE A 550 -12.83 -22.54 7.08
C PHE A 550 -11.38 -22.74 7.49
N ILE A 551 -10.55 -21.73 7.30
CA ILE A 551 -9.16 -21.69 7.79
C ILE A 551 -9.02 -20.47 8.73
N ARG A 552 -8.67 -20.73 10.00
CA ARG A 552 -8.53 -19.69 11.03
C ARG A 552 -9.78 -18.78 11.15
N GLY A 553 -10.96 -19.35 10.97
CA GLY A 553 -12.25 -18.63 11.04
C GLY A 553 -12.62 -17.85 9.79
N ARG A 554 -11.86 -17.97 8.69
CA ARG A 554 -12.15 -17.36 7.39
C ARG A 554 -12.62 -18.39 6.40
N ILE A 555 -13.53 -18.01 5.50
CA ILE A 555 -14.03 -18.89 4.43
C ILE A 555 -12.89 -19.13 3.43
N LEU A 556 -12.68 -20.40 3.08
CA LEU A 556 -11.74 -20.77 2.03
C LEU A 556 -12.39 -20.58 0.65
N THR A 557 -11.66 -19.96 -0.26
CA THR A 557 -12.08 -19.75 -1.66
C THR A 557 -10.92 -20.10 -2.61
N ASN A 558 -11.24 -20.29 -3.89
CA ASN A 558 -10.23 -20.32 -4.94
C ASN A 558 -9.71 -18.90 -5.26
N GLU A 559 -8.82 -18.78 -6.24
CA GLU A 559 -8.24 -17.50 -6.68
C GLU A 559 -9.29 -16.51 -7.22
N TYR A 560 -10.42 -17.01 -7.74
CA TYR A 560 -11.55 -16.22 -8.22
C TYR A 560 -12.62 -15.98 -7.15
N ARG A 561 -12.28 -16.16 -5.89
CA ARG A 561 -13.16 -15.93 -4.74
C ARG A 561 -14.41 -16.80 -4.69
N GLN A 562 -14.45 -17.91 -5.47
CA GLN A 562 -15.51 -18.89 -5.43
C GLN A 562 -15.30 -19.88 -4.28
N THR A 563 -16.37 -20.19 -3.55
CA THR A 563 -16.38 -21.21 -2.49
C THR A 563 -16.59 -22.61 -3.08
N ASP A 564 -16.64 -23.65 -2.23
CA ASP A 564 -17.02 -25.01 -2.66
C ASP A 564 -18.47 -25.09 -3.17
N ILE A 565 -19.26 -24.05 -2.99
CA ILE A 565 -20.63 -23.93 -3.49
C ILE A 565 -20.61 -23.08 -4.78
N PRO A 566 -20.90 -23.65 -5.96
CA PRO A 566 -20.63 -23.01 -7.25
C PRO A 566 -21.22 -21.61 -7.47
N TRP A 567 -22.40 -21.32 -6.87
CA TRP A 567 -23.08 -20.03 -6.99
C TRP A 567 -22.72 -19.03 -5.89
N LEU A 568 -21.92 -19.45 -4.88
CA LEU A 568 -21.58 -18.63 -3.71
C LEU A 568 -20.11 -18.23 -3.75
N PHE A 569 -19.89 -16.94 -3.73
CA PHE A 569 -18.57 -16.29 -3.70
C PHE A 569 -18.40 -15.54 -2.38
N ALA A 570 -17.18 -15.39 -1.93
CA ALA A 570 -16.87 -14.67 -0.69
C ALA A 570 -15.60 -13.83 -0.84
N GLY A 571 -15.52 -12.69 -0.14
CA GLY A 571 -14.34 -11.81 -0.18
C GLY A 571 -14.29 -10.79 0.94
N GLY A 572 -13.24 -9.99 0.97
CA GLY A 572 -12.91 -9.06 2.04
C GLY A 572 -12.39 -9.78 3.28
N ASP A 573 -12.56 -9.19 4.46
CA ASP A 573 -11.96 -9.69 5.71
C ASP A 573 -12.37 -11.13 6.06
N ILE A 574 -13.54 -11.58 5.59
CA ILE A 574 -14.01 -12.97 5.82
C ILE A 574 -13.25 -14.01 5.01
N VAL A 575 -12.41 -13.59 4.05
CA VAL A 575 -11.59 -14.45 3.20
C VAL A 575 -10.12 -14.06 3.32
N ASN A 576 -9.77 -12.80 3.02
CA ASN A 576 -8.40 -12.37 2.82
C ASN A 576 -7.97 -11.27 3.80
N GLY A 577 -7.14 -10.35 3.41
CA GLY A 577 -6.43 -9.41 4.24
C GLY A 577 -7.27 -8.34 4.94
N PRO A 578 -6.65 -7.58 5.83
CA PRO A 578 -7.35 -6.72 6.78
C PRO A 578 -7.52 -5.26 6.30
N ASP A 579 -7.26 -4.92 5.06
CA ASP A 579 -7.29 -3.55 4.57
C ASP A 579 -8.18 -3.35 3.34
N ILE A 580 -8.45 -2.08 3.04
CA ILE A 580 -9.37 -1.68 1.96
C ILE A 580 -8.92 -2.20 0.61
N ILE A 581 -7.63 -2.09 0.28
CA ILE A 581 -7.14 -2.44 -1.06
C ILE A 581 -7.18 -3.96 -1.32
N HIS A 582 -6.99 -4.80 -0.29
CA HIS A 582 -7.23 -6.24 -0.42
C HIS A 582 -8.72 -6.55 -0.63
N GLY A 583 -9.61 -5.81 0.08
CA GLY A 583 -11.03 -5.90 -0.17
C GLY A 583 -11.40 -5.51 -1.60
N VAL A 584 -10.83 -4.45 -2.14
CA VAL A 584 -11.02 -4.03 -3.55
C VAL A 584 -10.60 -5.14 -4.50
N ALA A 585 -9.41 -5.71 -4.29
CA ALA A 585 -8.89 -6.83 -5.09
C ALA A 585 -9.79 -8.07 -5.01
N ASP A 586 -10.31 -8.40 -3.83
CA ASP A 586 -11.25 -9.51 -3.69
C ASP A 586 -12.53 -9.29 -4.50
N GLY A 587 -13.06 -8.05 -4.52
CA GLY A 587 -14.21 -7.69 -5.32
C GLY A 587 -13.97 -7.82 -6.83
N TYR A 588 -12.80 -7.39 -7.30
CA TYR A 588 -12.37 -7.55 -8.69
C TYR A 588 -12.29 -9.01 -9.12
N TRP A 589 -11.62 -9.85 -8.34
CA TRP A 589 -11.48 -11.27 -8.65
C TRP A 589 -12.81 -12.03 -8.54
N ALA A 590 -13.66 -11.68 -7.56
CA ALA A 590 -15.00 -12.22 -7.43
C ALA A 590 -15.86 -11.91 -8.66
N ALA A 591 -15.80 -10.66 -9.16
CA ALA A 591 -16.55 -10.28 -10.36
C ALA A 591 -16.15 -11.12 -11.58
N ARG A 592 -14.86 -11.38 -11.78
CA ARG A 592 -14.34 -12.25 -12.84
C ARG A 592 -14.78 -13.70 -12.64
N GLY A 593 -14.69 -14.22 -11.42
CA GLY A 593 -15.14 -15.57 -11.11
C GLY A 593 -16.64 -15.78 -11.34
N ILE A 594 -17.45 -14.77 -11.01
CA ILE A 594 -18.90 -14.78 -11.27
C ILE A 594 -19.18 -14.75 -12.79
N ASP A 595 -18.46 -13.92 -13.55
CA ASP A 595 -18.58 -13.85 -15.00
C ASP A 595 -18.23 -15.19 -15.67
N ASP A 596 -17.13 -15.81 -15.26
CA ASP A 596 -16.72 -17.15 -15.75
C ASP A 596 -17.75 -18.22 -15.41
N TYR A 597 -18.26 -18.23 -14.19
CA TYR A 597 -19.28 -19.18 -13.74
C TYR A 597 -20.57 -19.06 -14.54
N LEU A 598 -21.08 -17.85 -14.75
CA LEU A 598 -22.32 -17.61 -15.48
C LEU A 598 -22.15 -17.89 -16.97
N SER A 599 -21.04 -17.46 -17.58
CA SER A 599 -20.73 -17.75 -18.99
C SER A 599 -20.55 -19.25 -19.27
N SER A 600 -20.13 -20.05 -18.30
CA SER A 600 -20.04 -21.52 -18.45
C SER A 600 -21.38 -22.19 -18.45
N LYS A 601 -22.39 -21.63 -17.75
CA LYS A 601 -23.77 -22.15 -17.76
C LYS A 601 -24.50 -21.91 -19.09
N GLU A 602 -24.21 -20.84 -19.80
CA GLU A 602 -24.79 -20.58 -21.12
C GLU A 602 -24.29 -21.57 -22.18
N ARG A 603 -23.11 -22.16 -21.96
CA ARG A 603 -22.50 -23.14 -22.90
C ARG A 603 -22.90 -24.60 -22.65
N SER A 604 -23.50 -24.88 -21.50
CA SER A 604 -23.98 -26.23 -21.11
C SER A 604 -25.48 -26.36 -21.36
#